data_03d33b6c23b1d8296974f2b6ada584c5
#
_entry.id   03d33b6c23b1d8296974f2b6ada584c5
#
_cell.length_a   1.000
_cell.length_b   1.000
_cell.length_c   1.000
_cell.angle_alpha   90.00
_cell.angle_beta   90.00
_cell.angle_gamma   90.00
#
_symmetry.space_group_name_H-M   'P 1'
#
loop_
_entity.id
_entity.type
_entity.pdbx_description
1 polymer ?
#
loop_
_entity_poly.entity_id
_entity_poly.type
_entity_poly.pdbx_seq_one_letter_code
_entity_poly.pdbx_strand_id
1 'polypeptide(L)'
;NGAAKLNGPEIAVTGKVNLQCSGASRMTDAAISCRELNGILNGASRADIREFSGNLFCDISGASRIRMAGNAGIADIKASGASNFDGQQLSSRDCRIEASSASKVNTGTVLGDLTANGNSASSITYKGDPTIRSITISSASSIRKAL
;
A
#
# COMPACT_ATOMS: atom_id res chain seq x y z
N ASN A 1 -6.96 -14.93 -10.94
CA ASN A 1 -5.95 -15.96 -10.76
C ASN A 1 -5.26 -16.26 -12.10
N GLY A 2 -4.01 -16.68 -12.05
CA GLY A 2 -3.21 -16.92 -13.24
C GLY A 2 -2.71 -15.62 -13.87
N ALA A 3 -2.63 -15.55 -15.20
CA ALA A 3 -2.10 -14.39 -15.92
C ALA A 3 -3.24 -13.46 -16.41
N ALA A 4 -4.06 -13.00 -15.49
CA ALA A 4 -5.18 -12.11 -15.79
C ALA A 4 -4.73 -10.66 -15.94
N LYS A 5 -5.40 -9.92 -16.82
CA LYS A 5 -5.12 -8.50 -17.05
C LYS A 5 -6.42 -7.71 -17.05
N LEU A 6 -6.45 -6.60 -16.31
CA LEU A 6 -7.59 -5.69 -16.23
C LEU A 6 -7.11 -4.26 -16.45
N ASN A 7 -7.69 -3.57 -17.42
CA ASN A 7 -7.31 -2.20 -17.76
C ASN A 7 -8.46 -1.23 -17.50
N GLY A 8 -8.17 -0.11 -16.83
CA GLY A 8 -9.05 1.02 -16.69
C GLY A 8 -10.35 0.78 -15.92
N PRO A 9 -10.40 -0.08 -14.88
CA PRO A 9 -11.64 -0.24 -14.14
C PRO A 9 -11.99 1.04 -13.38
N GLU A 10 -13.28 1.38 -13.35
CA GLU A 10 -13.81 2.42 -12.48
C GLU A 10 -14.77 1.77 -11.51
N ILE A 11 -14.47 1.88 -10.22
CA ILE A 11 -15.24 1.26 -9.16
C ILE A 11 -15.69 2.35 -8.19
N ALA A 12 -16.99 2.57 -8.09
CA ALA A 12 -17.57 3.53 -7.16
C ALA A 12 -18.69 2.83 -6.39
N VAL A 13 -18.42 2.54 -5.12
CA VAL A 13 -19.37 1.88 -4.23
C VAL A 13 -19.36 2.55 -2.85
N THR A 14 -20.46 2.43 -2.13
CA THR A 14 -20.56 2.99 -0.78
C THR A 14 -20.12 2.02 0.32
N GLY A 15 -19.80 0.80 -0.03
CA GLY A 15 -19.40 -0.26 0.89
C GLY A 15 -17.95 -0.67 0.73
N LYS A 16 -17.71 -1.96 0.93
CA LYS A 16 -16.37 -2.55 0.84
C LYS A 16 -16.09 -3.06 -0.56
N VAL A 17 -14.84 -2.91 -0.98
CA VAL A 17 -14.31 -3.52 -2.20
C VAL A 17 -13.23 -4.50 -1.80
N ASN A 18 -13.32 -5.73 -2.31
CA ASN A 18 -12.28 -6.73 -2.13
C ASN A 18 -11.56 -6.92 -3.46
N LEU A 19 -10.29 -6.59 -3.46
CA LEU A 19 -9.42 -6.76 -4.62
C LEU A 19 -8.42 -7.87 -4.34
N GLN A 20 -8.43 -8.89 -5.18
CA GLN A 20 -7.46 -9.98 -5.05
C GLN A 20 -6.75 -10.21 -6.37
N CYS A 21 -5.45 -10.10 -6.35
CA CYS A 21 -4.57 -10.37 -7.48
C CYS A 21 -3.59 -11.47 -7.10
N SER A 22 -3.56 -12.53 -7.88
CA SER A 22 -2.67 -13.65 -7.62
C SER A 22 -2.05 -14.18 -8.91
N GLY A 23 -1.00 -14.99 -8.77
CA GLY A 23 -0.27 -15.45 -9.93
C GLY A 23 0.48 -14.31 -10.62
N ALA A 24 0.33 -14.14 -11.93
CA ALA A 24 0.95 -13.06 -12.69
C ALA A 24 -0.08 -12.01 -13.15
N SER A 25 -1.03 -11.69 -12.29
CA SER A 25 -2.14 -10.79 -12.61
C SER A 25 -1.70 -9.33 -12.65
N ARG A 26 -2.37 -8.53 -13.47
CA ARG A 26 -2.09 -7.11 -13.62
C ARG A 26 -3.37 -6.30 -13.72
N MET A 27 -3.44 -5.23 -12.92
CA MET A 27 -4.49 -4.22 -13.03
C MET A 27 -3.82 -2.86 -13.30
N THR A 28 -4.29 -2.12 -14.30
CA THR A 28 -3.72 -0.85 -14.67
C THR A 28 -4.79 0.23 -14.76
N ASP A 29 -4.42 1.46 -14.43
CA ASP A 29 -5.24 2.66 -14.64
C ASP A 29 -6.60 2.59 -13.93
N ALA A 30 -6.62 2.02 -12.72
CA ALA A 30 -7.84 1.86 -11.94
C ALA A 30 -8.24 3.14 -11.21
N ALA A 31 -9.52 3.40 -11.10
CA ALA A 31 -10.08 4.43 -10.24
C ALA A 31 -11.04 3.76 -9.26
N ILE A 32 -10.80 3.91 -7.97
CA ILE A 32 -11.57 3.23 -6.93
C ILE A 32 -12.03 4.26 -5.90
N SER A 33 -13.34 4.35 -5.70
CA SER A 33 -13.96 5.13 -4.64
C SER A 33 -14.86 4.22 -3.83
N CYS A 34 -14.56 4.08 -2.53
CA CYS A 34 -15.31 3.18 -1.66
C CYS A 34 -15.11 3.59 -0.21
N ARG A 35 -15.88 2.99 0.69
CA ARG A 35 -15.66 3.19 2.11
C ARG A 35 -14.41 2.46 2.59
N GLU A 36 -14.19 1.26 2.10
CA GLU A 36 -13.07 0.41 2.52
C GLU A 36 -12.61 -0.47 1.37
N LEU A 37 -11.32 -0.46 1.09
CA LEU A 37 -10.71 -1.33 0.11
C LEU A 37 -9.82 -2.35 0.82
N ASN A 38 -10.10 -3.63 0.60
CA ASN A 38 -9.24 -4.73 1.02
C ASN A 38 -8.49 -5.26 -0.20
N GLY A 39 -7.21 -4.97 -0.29
CA GLY A 39 -6.36 -5.40 -1.39
C GLY A 39 -5.43 -6.52 -0.95
N ILE A 40 -5.46 -7.63 -1.66
CA ILE A 40 -4.54 -8.75 -1.43
C ILE A 40 -3.82 -9.04 -2.75
N LEU A 41 -2.51 -8.85 -2.74
CA LEU A 41 -1.66 -9.14 -3.88
C LEU A 41 -0.62 -10.19 -3.49
N ASN A 42 -0.54 -11.25 -4.27
CA ASN A 42 0.47 -12.27 -4.07
C ASN A 42 1.00 -12.81 -5.40
N GLY A 43 2.04 -13.64 -5.32
CA GLY A 43 2.73 -14.11 -6.53
C GLY A 43 3.55 -12.99 -7.16
N ALA A 44 3.37 -12.74 -8.46
CA ALA A 44 4.04 -11.67 -9.19
C ALA A 44 3.02 -10.65 -9.72
N SER A 45 2.06 -10.29 -8.90
CA SER A 45 0.95 -9.42 -9.27
C SER A 45 1.31 -7.94 -9.27
N ARG A 46 0.61 -7.16 -10.07
CA ARG A 46 0.79 -5.72 -10.12
C ARG A 46 -0.55 -5.00 -10.17
N ALA A 47 -0.70 -3.96 -9.34
CA ALA A 47 -1.86 -3.08 -9.37
C ALA A 47 -1.41 -1.62 -9.50
N ASP A 48 -2.03 -0.89 -10.40
CA ASP A 48 -1.78 0.52 -10.62
C ASP A 48 -3.12 1.25 -10.48
N ILE A 49 -3.25 2.00 -9.38
CA ILE A 49 -4.47 2.72 -9.04
C ILE A 49 -4.20 4.21 -9.15
N ARG A 50 -4.72 4.84 -10.20
CA ARG A 50 -4.50 6.27 -10.47
C ARG A 50 -5.29 7.19 -9.56
N GLU A 51 -6.39 6.72 -8.99
CA GLU A 51 -7.24 7.51 -8.12
C GLU A 51 -7.91 6.60 -7.09
N PHE A 52 -7.74 6.93 -5.82
CA PHE A 52 -8.32 6.20 -4.71
C PHE A 52 -8.95 7.14 -3.69
N SER A 53 -10.10 6.77 -3.16
CA SER A 53 -10.77 7.47 -2.08
C SER A 53 -11.42 6.46 -1.13
N GLY A 54 -11.13 6.57 0.16
CA GLY A 54 -11.66 5.70 1.20
C GLY A 54 -10.60 5.22 2.18
N ASN A 55 -10.90 4.17 2.92
CA ASN A 55 -9.94 3.51 3.81
C ASN A 55 -9.25 2.38 3.05
N LEU A 56 -7.95 2.22 3.26
CA LEU A 56 -7.13 1.25 2.57
C LEU A 56 -6.62 0.19 3.53
N PHE A 57 -6.88 -1.07 3.21
CA PHE A 57 -6.25 -2.23 3.86
C PHE A 57 -5.57 -3.04 2.76
N CYS A 58 -4.26 -3.15 2.82
CA CYS A 58 -3.48 -3.74 1.76
C CYS A 58 -2.53 -4.80 2.32
N ASP A 59 -2.55 -5.99 1.73
CA ASP A 59 -1.66 -7.09 2.08
C ASP A 59 -0.93 -7.51 0.80
N ILE A 60 0.36 -7.25 0.76
CA ILE A 60 1.19 -7.48 -0.42
C ILE A 60 2.26 -8.51 -0.06
N SER A 61 2.35 -9.56 -0.85
CA SER A 61 3.34 -10.62 -0.63
C SER A 61 3.92 -11.15 -1.95
N GLY A 62 4.94 -11.97 -1.83
CA GLY A 62 5.65 -12.49 -3.00
C GLY A 62 6.48 -11.40 -3.68
N ALA A 63 6.41 -11.26 -5.00
CA ALA A 63 7.09 -10.24 -5.78
C ALA A 63 6.08 -9.23 -6.35
N SER A 64 5.08 -8.87 -5.56
CA SER A 64 3.97 -8.03 -5.99
C SER A 64 4.29 -6.54 -5.88
N ARG A 65 3.60 -5.73 -6.68
CA ARG A 65 3.76 -4.28 -6.67
C ARG A 65 2.41 -3.58 -6.74
N ILE A 66 2.24 -2.57 -5.88
CA ILE A 66 1.11 -1.63 -5.96
C ILE A 66 1.63 -0.21 -6.15
N ARG A 67 1.00 0.51 -7.07
CA ARG A 67 1.15 1.96 -7.20
C ARG A 67 -0.21 2.59 -6.97
N MET A 68 -0.27 3.61 -6.10
CA MET A 68 -1.53 4.22 -5.70
C MET A 68 -1.40 5.73 -5.56
N ALA A 69 -2.42 6.45 -6.01
CA ALA A 69 -2.55 7.89 -5.84
C ALA A 69 -3.96 8.22 -5.35
N GLY A 70 -4.12 9.28 -4.61
CA GLY A 70 -5.41 9.73 -4.11
C GLY A 70 -5.41 10.05 -2.63
N ASN A 71 -6.53 9.85 -1.97
CA ASN A 71 -6.69 10.14 -0.56
C ASN A 71 -7.24 8.95 0.20
N ALA A 72 -6.56 8.57 1.29
CA ALA A 72 -7.01 7.54 2.20
C ALA A 72 -7.29 8.15 3.58
N GLY A 73 -8.36 7.73 4.22
CA GLY A 73 -8.59 8.07 5.62
C GLY A 73 -7.61 7.31 6.51
N ILE A 74 -7.72 5.99 6.47
CA ILE A 74 -6.79 5.09 7.17
C ILE A 74 -6.09 4.25 6.11
N ALA A 75 -4.76 4.19 6.17
CA ALA A 75 -3.97 3.32 5.32
C ALA A 75 -3.28 2.27 6.20
N ASP A 76 -3.68 1.02 6.07
CA ASP A 76 -3.08 -0.13 6.76
C ASP A 76 -2.39 -0.99 5.70
N ILE A 77 -1.07 -0.99 5.72
CA ILE A 77 -0.25 -1.60 4.68
C ILE A 77 0.61 -2.70 5.31
N LYS A 78 0.47 -3.90 4.79
CA LYS A 78 1.32 -5.03 5.15
C LYS A 78 2.08 -5.47 3.91
N ALA A 79 3.40 -5.44 3.97
CA ALA A 79 4.26 -5.81 2.87
C ALA A 79 5.28 -6.87 3.30
N SER A 80 5.36 -7.95 2.57
CA SER A 80 6.29 -9.04 2.86
C SER A 80 6.89 -9.61 1.57
N GLY A 81 7.94 -10.43 1.72
CA GLY A 81 8.65 -10.95 0.56
C GLY A 81 9.45 -9.86 -0.13
N ALA A 82 9.46 -9.84 -1.46
CA ALA A 82 10.11 -8.80 -2.27
C ALA A 82 9.08 -7.80 -2.82
N SER A 83 8.08 -7.47 -2.04
CA SER A 83 6.96 -6.63 -2.46
C SER A 83 7.30 -5.14 -2.42
N ASN A 84 6.57 -4.36 -3.19
CA ASN A 84 6.77 -2.92 -3.29
C ASN A 84 5.42 -2.20 -3.29
N PHE A 85 5.23 -1.31 -2.32
CA PHE A 85 4.09 -0.40 -2.26
C PHE A 85 4.57 1.02 -2.59
N ASP A 86 4.09 1.60 -3.69
CA ASP A 86 4.41 2.96 -4.11
C ASP A 86 3.18 3.84 -3.97
N GLY A 87 3.09 4.56 -2.86
CA GLY A 87 2.04 5.53 -2.58
C GLY A 87 2.56 6.96 -2.58
N GLN A 88 3.53 7.27 -3.42
CA GLN A 88 4.20 8.57 -3.45
C GLN A 88 3.23 9.74 -3.65
N GLN A 89 2.14 9.51 -4.37
CA GLN A 89 1.09 10.50 -4.61
C GLN A 89 -0.16 10.27 -3.77
N LEU A 90 -0.06 9.40 -2.76
CA LEU A 90 -1.15 9.10 -1.84
C LEU A 90 -1.04 10.01 -0.61
N SER A 91 -2.17 10.55 -0.17
CA SER A 91 -2.30 11.22 1.12
C SER A 91 -3.15 10.38 2.04
N SER A 92 -2.72 10.18 3.27
CA SER A 92 -3.51 9.49 4.28
C SER A 92 -3.57 10.30 5.57
N ARG A 93 -4.67 10.17 6.30
CA ARG A 93 -4.77 10.77 7.62
C ARG A 93 -3.96 9.96 8.63
N ASP A 94 -4.29 8.70 8.77
CA ASP A 94 -3.59 7.79 9.67
C ASP A 94 -2.98 6.67 8.86
N CYS A 95 -1.76 6.28 9.19
CA CYS A 95 -1.05 5.25 8.46
C CYS A 95 -0.45 4.22 9.40
N ARG A 96 -0.69 2.96 9.11
CA ARG A 96 -0.06 1.84 9.80
C ARG A 96 0.66 0.97 8.76
N ILE A 97 1.93 0.69 9.04
CA ILE A 97 2.78 -0.05 8.11
C ILE A 97 3.43 -1.21 8.84
N GLU A 98 3.35 -2.38 8.24
CA GLU A 98 4.15 -3.53 8.62
C GLU A 98 4.92 -3.99 7.41
N ALA A 99 6.24 -3.87 7.44
CA ALA A 99 7.10 -4.25 6.34
C ALA A 99 8.12 -5.30 6.82
N SER A 100 8.22 -6.37 6.08
CA SER A 100 9.12 -7.47 6.44
C SER A 100 9.86 -8.02 5.23
N SER A 101 10.91 -8.78 5.48
CA SER A 101 11.77 -9.34 4.45
C SER A 101 12.38 -8.22 3.58
N ALA A 102 12.44 -8.34 2.28
CA ALA A 102 13.03 -7.33 1.39
C ALA A 102 11.97 -6.37 0.82
N SER A 103 10.93 -6.07 1.58
CA SER A 103 9.84 -5.23 1.11
C SER A 103 10.17 -3.74 1.16
N LYS A 104 9.52 -2.98 0.30
CA LYS A 104 9.68 -1.53 0.22
C LYS A 104 8.32 -0.86 0.24
N VAL A 105 8.14 0.10 1.14
CA VAL A 105 6.88 0.83 1.29
C VAL A 105 7.15 2.32 1.24
N ASN A 106 6.48 3.02 0.33
CA ASN A 106 6.46 4.47 0.27
C ASN A 106 5.00 4.91 0.45
N THR A 107 4.70 5.51 1.60
CA THR A 107 3.31 5.83 1.96
C THR A 107 2.83 7.16 1.41
N GLY A 108 3.72 7.99 0.87
CA GLY A 108 3.37 9.36 0.53
C GLY A 108 3.16 10.22 1.77
N THR A 109 2.23 11.15 1.70
CA THR A 109 2.00 12.12 2.80
C THR A 109 1.11 11.55 3.88
N VAL A 110 1.56 11.61 5.13
CA VAL A 110 0.77 11.22 6.30
C VAL A 110 0.47 12.48 7.12
N LEU A 111 -0.79 12.72 7.40
CA LEU A 111 -1.24 13.97 8.02
C LEU A 111 -1.51 13.84 9.53
N GLY A 112 -1.92 12.67 9.98
CA GLY A 112 -2.24 12.41 11.39
C GLY A 112 -1.24 11.48 12.05
N ASP A 113 -1.67 10.28 12.38
CA ASP A 113 -0.85 9.33 13.14
C ASP A 113 -0.09 8.36 12.24
N LEU A 114 1.16 8.08 12.58
CA LEU A 114 1.99 7.09 11.91
C LEU A 114 2.43 6.00 12.88
N THR A 115 2.16 4.76 12.53
CA THR A 115 2.71 3.58 13.21
C THR A 115 3.44 2.74 12.16
N ALA A 116 4.69 2.42 12.40
CA ALA A 116 5.50 1.70 11.43
C ALA A 116 6.36 0.63 12.10
N ASN A 117 6.28 -0.58 11.56
CA ASN A 117 7.10 -1.70 11.97
C ASN A 117 7.89 -2.21 10.76
N GLY A 118 9.20 -2.19 10.87
CA GLY A 118 10.09 -2.70 9.84
C GLY A 118 11.01 -3.77 10.39
N ASN A 119 11.09 -4.91 9.74
CA ASN A 119 12.04 -5.94 10.10
C ASN A 119 12.72 -6.54 8.88
N SER A 120 13.81 -7.28 9.13
CA SER A 120 14.67 -7.85 8.10
C SER A 120 15.22 -6.72 7.20
N ALA A 121 15.27 -6.82 5.91
CA ALA A 121 15.84 -5.81 5.02
C ALA A 121 14.76 -4.86 4.43
N SER A 122 13.73 -4.54 5.20
CA SER A 122 12.64 -3.70 4.72
C SER A 122 12.99 -2.20 4.72
N SER A 123 12.34 -1.44 3.86
CA SER A 123 12.53 0.00 3.76
C SER A 123 11.18 0.71 3.74
N ILE A 124 11.00 1.67 4.62
CA ILE A 124 9.78 2.46 4.73
C ILE A 124 10.12 3.93 4.53
N THR A 125 9.37 4.60 3.66
CA THR A 125 9.51 6.04 3.40
C THR A 125 8.15 6.71 3.53
N TYR A 126 8.12 7.85 4.22
CA TYR A 126 6.91 8.64 4.39
C TYR A 126 7.18 10.13 4.15
N LYS A 127 6.13 10.91 3.95
CA LYS A 127 6.18 12.38 3.82
C LYS A 127 5.23 13.03 4.82
N GLY A 128 5.41 14.35 5.01
CA GLY A 128 4.55 15.11 5.91
C GLY A 128 5.11 15.15 7.33
N ASP A 129 4.29 15.62 8.25
CA ASP A 129 4.65 15.74 9.67
C ASP A 129 3.63 15.00 10.54
N PRO A 130 3.57 13.66 10.45
CA PRO A 130 2.64 12.89 11.26
C PRO A 130 3.06 12.89 12.73
N THR A 131 2.07 12.65 13.59
CA THR A 131 2.35 12.27 14.97
C THR A 131 2.81 10.81 14.98
N ILE A 132 4.05 10.58 15.39
CA ILE A 132 4.61 9.23 15.40
C ILE A 132 4.16 8.55 16.69
N ARG A 133 3.29 7.52 16.53
CA ARG A 133 2.78 6.74 17.65
C ARG A 133 3.72 5.64 18.07
N SER A 134 4.29 4.95 17.08
CA SER A 134 5.23 3.87 17.33
C SER A 134 6.07 3.63 16.08
N ILE A 135 7.36 3.49 16.29
CA ILE A 135 8.29 3.04 15.25
C ILE A 135 9.11 1.90 15.84
N THR A 136 9.04 0.74 15.23
CA THR A 136 9.85 -0.41 15.60
C THR A 136 10.65 -0.85 14.37
N ILE A 137 11.96 -0.84 14.50
CA ILE A 137 12.86 -1.23 13.43
C ILE A 137 13.80 -2.29 13.97
N SER A 138 13.93 -3.39 13.27
CA SER A 138 14.84 -4.46 13.63
C SER A 138 15.60 -4.98 12.41
N SER A 139 16.71 -5.64 12.67
CA SER A 139 17.60 -6.19 11.64
C SER A 139 18.08 -5.05 10.71
N ALA A 140 18.20 -5.27 9.42
CA ALA A 140 18.70 -4.28 8.47
C ALA A 140 17.59 -3.39 7.87
N SER A 141 16.50 -3.17 8.60
CA SER A 141 15.40 -2.35 8.11
C SER A 141 15.65 -0.85 8.35
N SER A 142 14.98 -0.02 7.59
CA SER A 142 15.12 1.43 7.68
C SER A 142 13.78 2.14 7.54
N ILE A 143 13.68 3.26 8.23
CA ILE A 143 12.56 4.20 8.10
C ILE A 143 13.13 5.57 7.80
N ARG A 144 12.54 6.27 6.83
CA ARG A 144 13.03 7.57 6.41
C ARG A 144 11.88 8.50 6.05
N LYS A 145 12.00 9.75 6.48
CA LYS A 145 11.13 10.81 6.01
C LYS A 145 11.68 11.36 4.69
N ALA A 146 10.83 11.43 3.68
CA ALA A 146 11.17 12.05 2.40
C ALA A 146 10.81 13.53 2.42
N LEU A 147 11.55 14.31 1.68
CA LEU A 147 11.30 15.74 1.51
C LEU A 147 10.26 16.04 0.43
#